data_518feba74cad171e56faf7c7184800bc
#
_entry.id   518feba74cad171e56faf7c7184800bc
#
_cell.length_a   1.000
_cell.length_b   1.000
_cell.length_c   1.000
_cell.angle_alpha   90.00
_cell.angle_beta   90.00
_cell.angle_gamma   90.00
#
_symmetry.space_group_name_H-M   'P 1'
#
loop_
_entity.id
_entity.type
_entity.pdbx_description
1 polymer ?
#
loop_
_entity_poly.entity_id
_entity_poly.type
_entity_poly.pdbx_seq_one_letter_code
_entity_poly.pdbx_strand_id
1 'polypeptide(L)' 'MKNTKAYDVTNRIIDYECGHLNDRQTLRLFSELIKNGMAWSLQGHYGRTATALINDGWLERDGEYTEKIYENEIF' A
#
# COMPACT_ATOMS: atom_id res chain seq x y z
N MET A 1 -4.46 14.02 -22.77
CA MET A 1 -4.19 13.66 -22.36
C MET A 1 -4.25 13.05 -21.73
N LYS A 2 -4.01 12.95 -21.24
CA LYS A 2 -3.90 12.44 -20.63
C LYS A 2 -3.76 12.04 -19.81
N ASN A 3 -3.78 11.93 -19.77
CA ASN A 3 -3.52 11.62 -18.95
C ASN A 3 -3.67 10.93 -17.85
N THR A 4 -3.62 9.89 -18.04
CA THR A 4 -3.59 9.06 -16.86
C THR A 4 -2.15 8.88 -16.38
N LYS A 5 -1.87 9.32 -15.21
CA LYS A 5 -0.53 9.14 -14.64
C LYS A 5 -0.46 7.80 -13.93
N ALA A 6 0.69 7.14 -14.04
CA ALA A 6 1.00 6.01 -13.20
C ALA A 6 1.02 6.48 -11.74
N TYR A 7 0.73 5.58 -10.81
CA TYR A 7 0.78 5.89 -9.39
C TYR A 7 2.21 6.29 -8.99
N ASP A 8 2.35 7.41 -8.29
CA ASP A 8 3.67 7.95 -7.95
C ASP A 8 4.19 7.34 -6.66
N VAL A 9 4.74 6.14 -6.77
CA VAL A 9 5.23 5.38 -5.62
C VAL A 9 6.32 6.14 -4.88
N THR A 10 7.25 6.76 -5.61
CA THR A 10 8.39 7.43 -4.99
C THR A 10 7.94 8.54 -4.04
N ASN A 11 7.04 9.40 -4.52
CA ASN A 11 6.55 10.48 -3.68
C ASN A 11 5.67 9.98 -2.54
N ARG A 12 4.92 8.89 -2.76
CA ARG A 12 4.11 8.32 -1.68
C ARG A 12 4.98 7.71 -0.59
N ILE A 13 6.10 7.09 -0.96
CA ILE A 13 7.05 6.58 0.05
C ILE A 13 7.57 7.72 0.91
N ILE A 14 7.94 8.84 0.29
CA ILE A 14 8.39 10.01 1.02
C ILE A 14 7.31 10.50 1.99
N ASP A 15 6.07 10.61 1.50
CA ASP A 15 4.95 11.04 2.34
C ASP A 15 4.71 10.07 3.50
N TYR A 16 4.84 8.78 3.24
CA TYR A 16 4.67 7.75 4.27
C TYR A 16 5.72 7.92 5.37
N GLU A 17 6.98 8.11 4.97
CA GLU A 17 8.08 8.24 5.93
C GLU A 17 7.99 9.55 6.72
N CYS A 18 7.35 10.55 6.15
CA CYS A 18 7.09 11.82 6.84
C CYS A 18 5.83 11.79 7.69
N GLY A 19 5.10 10.69 7.69
CA GLY A 19 3.87 10.57 8.47
C GLY A 19 2.67 11.30 7.90
N HIS A 20 2.67 11.59 6.59
CA HIS A 20 1.63 12.39 5.95
C HIS A 20 0.48 11.57 5.37
N LEU A 21 0.57 10.23 5.39
CA LEU A 21 -0.47 9.39 4.80
C LEU A 21 -1.48 8.96 5.85
N ASN A 22 -2.77 9.02 5.47
CA ASN A 22 -3.83 8.44 6.28
C ASN A 22 -3.93 6.93 6.01
N ASP A 23 -4.84 6.23 6.69
CA ASP A 23 -4.98 4.78 6.57
C ASP A 23 -5.27 4.35 5.14
N ARG A 24 -6.17 5.05 4.46
CA ARG A 24 -6.53 4.75 3.09
C ARG A 24 -5.34 4.89 2.15
N GLN A 25 -4.60 5.99 2.30
CA GLN A 25 -3.43 6.24 1.46
C GLN A 25 -2.32 5.24 1.75
N THR A 26 -2.17 4.85 3.02
CA THR A 26 -1.17 3.86 3.41
C THR A 26 -1.51 2.50 2.80
N LEU A 27 -2.77 2.09 2.85
CA LEU A 27 -3.19 0.84 2.21
C LEU A 27 -2.93 0.87 0.71
N ARG A 28 -3.22 2.00 0.05
CA ARG A 28 -2.94 2.14 -1.37
C ARG A 28 -1.46 1.99 -1.66
N LEU A 29 -0.62 2.62 -0.86
CA LEU A 29 0.83 2.53 -1.05
C LEU A 29 1.28 1.07 -0.94
N PHE A 30 0.88 0.37 0.13
CA PHE A 30 1.33 -1.02 0.31
C PHE A 30 0.74 -1.95 -0.72
N SER A 31 -0.47 -1.71 -1.19
CA SER A 31 -1.02 -2.44 -2.33
C SER A 31 -0.10 -2.33 -3.54
N GLU A 32 0.33 -1.11 -3.87
CA GLU A 32 1.23 -0.89 -5.00
C GLU A 32 2.61 -1.49 -4.78
N LEU A 33 3.14 -1.37 -3.56
CA LEU A 33 4.46 -1.93 -3.23
C LEU A 33 4.47 -3.46 -3.33
N ILE A 34 3.39 -4.11 -2.94
CA ILE A 34 3.29 -5.56 -3.07
C ILE A 34 3.18 -5.94 -4.55
N LYS A 35 2.36 -5.22 -5.31
CA LYS A 35 2.15 -5.53 -6.74
C LYS A 35 3.43 -5.42 -7.55
N ASN A 36 4.27 -4.44 -7.23
CA ASN A 36 5.51 -4.24 -7.99
C ASN A 36 6.73 -4.91 -7.34
N GLY A 37 6.55 -5.60 -6.21
CA GLY A 37 7.61 -6.32 -5.52
C GLY A 37 8.50 -5.47 -4.63
N MET A 38 8.30 -4.16 -4.60
CA MET A 38 9.17 -3.26 -3.82
C MET A 38 9.03 -3.50 -2.32
N ALA A 39 7.86 -3.96 -1.85
CA ALA A 39 7.66 -4.22 -0.43
C ALA A 39 8.72 -5.16 0.12
N TRP A 40 9.20 -6.07 -0.70
CA TRP A 40 10.16 -7.11 -0.30
C TRP A 40 11.61 -6.69 -0.54
N SER A 41 11.83 -5.59 -1.26
CA SER A 41 13.17 -5.11 -1.63
C SER A 41 13.61 -3.90 -0.82
N LEU A 42 12.66 -3.16 -0.25
CA LEU A 42 12.95 -1.99 0.57
C LEU A 42 13.40 -2.41 1.96
N GLN A 43 13.63 -1.44 2.84
CA GLN A 43 14.04 -1.73 4.21
C GLN A 43 13.05 -2.69 4.88
N GLY A 44 13.55 -3.46 5.84
CA GLY A 44 12.78 -4.55 6.45
C GLY A 44 11.41 -4.16 6.99
N HIS A 45 11.25 -2.93 7.48
CA HIS A 45 9.95 -2.52 8.02
C HIS A 45 8.85 -2.49 6.96
N TYR A 46 9.19 -2.27 5.69
CA TYR A 46 8.19 -2.33 4.61
C TYR A 46 7.66 -3.75 4.43
N GLY A 47 8.55 -4.74 4.40
CA GLY A 47 8.13 -6.13 4.30
C GLY A 47 7.31 -6.56 5.51
N ARG A 48 7.73 -6.15 6.71
CA ARG A 48 6.98 -6.48 7.92
C ARG A 48 5.59 -5.85 7.91
N THR A 49 5.49 -4.59 7.49
CA THR A 49 4.19 -3.91 7.42
C THR A 49 3.30 -4.55 6.36
N ALA A 50 3.86 -4.85 5.19
CA ALA A 50 3.10 -5.52 4.14
C ALA A 50 2.59 -6.88 4.63
N THR A 51 3.44 -7.64 5.30
CA THR A 51 3.06 -8.95 5.84
C THR A 51 1.94 -8.80 6.88
N ALA A 52 2.04 -7.78 7.74
CA ALA A 52 1.00 -7.53 8.75
C ALA A 52 -0.33 -7.20 8.09
N LEU A 53 -0.32 -6.37 7.05
CA LEU A 53 -1.55 -6.00 6.34
C LEU A 53 -2.19 -7.21 5.64
N ILE A 54 -1.36 -8.11 5.11
CA ILE A 54 -1.85 -9.35 4.51
C ILE A 54 -2.44 -10.25 5.60
N ASN A 55 -1.73 -10.44 6.69
CA ASN A 55 -2.17 -11.32 7.78
C ASN A 55 -3.41 -10.79 8.48
N ASP A 56 -3.56 -9.47 8.57
CA ASP A 56 -4.73 -8.85 9.18
C ASP A 56 -5.93 -8.85 8.22
N GLY A 57 -5.72 -9.26 6.98
CA GLY A 57 -6.82 -9.40 6.02
C GLY A 57 -7.17 -8.14 5.25
N TRP A 58 -6.33 -7.10 5.28
CA TRP A 58 -6.59 -5.89 4.51
C TRP A 58 -6.19 -6.02 3.05
N LEU A 59 -5.10 -6.75 2.79
CA LEU A 59 -4.56 -6.93 1.44
C LEU A 59 -4.35 -8.42 1.18
N GLU A 60 -4.49 -8.80 -0.10
CA GLU A 60 -4.11 -10.12 -0.57
C GLU A 60 -2.62 -10.19 -0.80
N ARG A 61 -2.09 -11.39 -0.96
CA ARG A 61 -0.66 -11.59 -1.20
C ARG A 61 -0.17 -10.95 -2.48
N ASP A 62 -1.06 -10.76 -3.44
CA ASP A 62 -0.74 -10.10 -4.71
C ASP A 62 -0.94 -8.60 -4.67
N GLY A 63 -1.35 -8.06 -3.52
CA GLY A 63 -1.55 -6.63 -3.33
C GLY A 63 -2.98 -6.16 -3.57
N GLU A 64 -3.88 -7.05 -3.99
CA GLU A 64 -5.26 -6.65 -4.20
C GLU A 64 -5.94 -6.36 -2.86
N TYR A 65 -6.94 -5.49 -2.89
CA TYR A 65 -7.73 -5.18 -1.70
C TYR A 65 -8.67 -6.33 -1.37
N THR A 66 -8.87 -6.58 -0.07
CA THR A 66 -9.86 -7.56 0.39
C THR A 66 -11.20 -6.87 0.62
N GLU A 67 -12.23 -7.69 0.85
CA GLU A 67 -13.56 -7.16 1.18
C GLU A 67 -13.56 -6.38 2.49
N LYS A 68 -12.61 -6.65 3.38
CA LYS A 68 -12.51 -5.97 4.67
C LYS A 68 -12.43 -4.45 4.51
N ILE A 69 -11.78 -3.98 3.44
CA ILE A 69 -11.65 -2.55 3.16
C ILE A 69 -13.04 -1.93 2.95
N TYR A 70 -13.89 -2.61 2.18
CA TYR A 70 -15.23 -2.13 1.89
C TYR A 70 -16.14 -2.24 3.11
N GLU A 71 -16.01 -3.33 3.88
CA GLU A 71 -16.80 -3.54 5.08
C GLU A 71 -16.55 -2.48 6.14
N ASN A 72 -15.34 -1.94 6.17
CA ASN A 72 -14.94 -0.92 7.16
C ASN A 72 -14.97 0.48 6.58
N GLU A 73 -15.46 0.63 5.37
CA GLU A 73 -15.64 1.92 4.70
C GLU A 73 -14.34 2.73 4.63
N ILE A 74 -13.22 2.05 4.39
CA ILE A 74 -11.92 2.70 4.25
C ILE A 74 -11.87 3.51 2.95
N PHE A 75 -12.57 3.05 1.92
CA PHE A 75 -12.69 3.75 0.64
C PHE A 75 -14.07 4.34 0.42
#